data_487ca24e09f9c8310dacd641416d32d0
#
_entry.id   487ca24e09f9c8310dacd641416d32d0
#
_cell.length_a   1.000
_cell.length_b   1.000
_cell.length_c   1.000
_cell.angle_alpha   90.00
_cell.angle_beta   90.00
_cell.angle_gamma   90.00
#
_symmetry.space_group_name_H-M   'P 1'
#
loop_
_entity.id
_entity.type
_entity.pdbx_description
1 polymer ?
#
loop_
_entity_poly.entity_id
_entity_poly.type
_entity_poly.pdbx_seq_one_letter_code
_entity_poly.pdbx_strand_id
1 'polypeptide(L)'
;MGIKACYMVPHPPLIVPAVGRGGEKKILETTKAYERVGQEIAKIAPDTIVITSPHSIMYADYFHISPGIEASGDFGRFGAPEVSFHEKYDKEFVVVLESLLYSEDFPGGTQGERDKELDHGTMVPLYFIRKYYQGGKIIRIGLSGLPMSDHYKLGTYIKQVAEDLGRNTVIVASGDLSHKLKDNGPYGFASEGPVYDEKIMEAAAQADFGGMLEFNEDFLDKAAECGHRSFCIMAGCFDGLDVKSEVLSHQDVTGVGYGIAIFEPGEKNEERCFLKVLADKVKSSDSSPYVRLARATIEKFVKSHKRLRFPEDLPQGLAEELPEEATNDRAGAFVSVHKNGMLRGCIGTISPVQDSIAEEIISNAISAVSRDPRFDKVRENELDLLEINVDILGKPEYIDGPQYLDVKRYGVIISCGSRRGLLLPDLEGVDTVEQQISIAKRKAGIGEDEPVKLQRFEVIRHR
;
A
#
# COMPACT_ATOMS: atom_id res chain seq x y z
N MET A 1 28.03 4.17 9.05
CA MET A 1 27.63 2.88 8.49
C MET A 1 26.12 2.99 8.19
N GLY A 2 25.49 2.03 7.57
CA GLY A 2 24.08 2.14 7.14
C GLY A 2 23.92 1.77 5.66
N ILE A 3 22.87 2.28 4.99
CA ILE A 3 22.62 2.03 3.56
C ILE A 3 23.73 2.70 2.72
N LYS A 4 24.38 1.92 1.85
CA LYS A 4 25.47 2.37 0.99
C LYS A 4 25.03 2.64 -0.44
N ALA A 5 24.16 1.78 -0.96
CA ALA A 5 23.51 1.93 -2.25
C ALA A 5 22.26 1.06 -2.30
N CYS A 6 21.35 1.44 -3.18
CA CYS A 6 20.21 0.61 -3.53
C CYS A 6 20.17 0.41 -5.05
N TYR A 7 19.62 -0.72 -5.46
CA TYR A 7 19.59 -1.17 -6.84
C TYR A 7 18.18 -1.58 -7.21
N MET A 8 17.61 -0.93 -8.21
CA MET A 8 16.41 -1.36 -8.91
C MET A 8 16.84 -2.31 -10.02
N VAL A 9 16.34 -3.54 -10.02
CA VAL A 9 16.80 -4.59 -10.95
C VAL A 9 15.67 -5.53 -11.36
N PRO A 10 15.59 -5.97 -12.64
CA PRO A 10 14.62 -6.95 -13.10
C PRO A 10 15.09 -8.37 -12.78
N HIS A 11 14.22 -9.37 -12.96
CA HIS A 11 14.61 -10.75 -12.66
C HIS A 11 14.21 -11.79 -13.73
N PRO A 12 14.32 -11.50 -15.06
CA PRO A 12 13.98 -12.48 -16.07
C PRO A 12 14.95 -13.68 -16.01
N PRO A 13 14.47 -14.92 -15.83
CA PRO A 13 15.37 -16.09 -15.79
C PRO A 13 16.20 -16.26 -17.08
N LEU A 14 15.66 -15.80 -18.21
CA LEU A 14 16.35 -15.87 -19.52
C LEU A 14 17.68 -15.11 -19.57
N ILE A 15 17.94 -14.17 -18.61
CA ILE A 15 19.20 -13.42 -18.56
C ILE A 15 20.38 -14.29 -18.16
N VAL A 16 20.10 -15.42 -17.48
CA VAL A 16 21.11 -16.43 -17.11
C VAL A 16 21.38 -17.31 -18.35
N PRO A 17 22.63 -17.35 -18.88
CA PRO A 17 22.93 -18.03 -20.14
C PRO A 17 22.52 -19.52 -20.18
N ALA A 18 22.63 -20.23 -19.07
CA ALA A 18 22.20 -21.62 -18.97
C ALA A 18 20.69 -21.81 -19.16
N VAL A 19 19.88 -20.79 -18.75
CA VAL A 19 18.43 -20.73 -18.97
C VAL A 19 18.10 -20.16 -20.33
N GLY A 20 18.70 -19.01 -20.68
CA GLY A 20 18.41 -18.26 -21.90
C GLY A 20 18.84 -18.99 -23.19
N ARG A 21 19.89 -19.81 -23.13
CA ARG A 21 20.40 -20.63 -24.25
C ARG A 21 20.56 -19.85 -25.55
N GLY A 22 21.05 -18.60 -25.44
CA GLY A 22 21.20 -17.65 -26.52
C GLY A 22 20.10 -16.57 -26.54
N GLY A 23 18.99 -16.74 -25.82
CA GLY A 23 17.93 -15.74 -25.66
C GLY A 23 18.35 -14.50 -24.86
N GLU A 24 19.31 -14.65 -23.94
CA GLU A 24 19.91 -13.57 -23.14
C GLU A 24 20.54 -12.47 -24.03
N LYS A 25 20.94 -12.81 -25.24
CA LYS A 25 21.50 -11.84 -26.20
C LYS A 25 20.51 -10.75 -26.62
N LYS A 26 19.20 -11.02 -26.49
CA LYS A 26 18.16 -10.05 -26.80
C LYS A 26 18.13 -8.89 -25.80
N ILE A 27 18.59 -9.13 -24.54
CA ILE A 27 18.61 -8.16 -23.44
C ILE A 27 20.06 -7.87 -22.99
N LEU A 28 20.96 -7.70 -23.96
CA LEU A 28 22.39 -7.53 -23.69
C LEU A 28 22.70 -6.27 -22.89
N GLU A 29 21.96 -5.20 -23.07
CA GLU A 29 22.17 -3.96 -22.32
C GLU A 29 21.77 -4.14 -20.86
N THR A 30 20.65 -4.83 -20.58
CA THR A 30 20.27 -5.24 -19.24
C THR A 30 21.34 -6.12 -18.60
N THR A 31 21.90 -7.07 -19.37
CA THR A 31 23.00 -7.92 -18.88
C THR A 31 24.24 -7.11 -18.51
N LYS A 32 24.66 -6.17 -19.37
CA LYS A 32 25.80 -5.28 -19.08
C LYS A 32 25.56 -4.39 -17.86
N ALA A 33 24.35 -3.87 -17.72
CA ALA A 33 23.95 -3.08 -16.55
C ALA A 33 24.02 -3.91 -15.27
N TYR A 34 23.55 -5.14 -15.30
CA TYR A 34 23.67 -6.07 -14.17
C TYR A 34 25.13 -6.41 -13.80
N GLU A 35 26.00 -6.60 -14.79
CA GLU A 35 27.43 -6.79 -14.56
C GLU A 35 28.03 -5.61 -13.79
N ARG A 36 27.62 -4.40 -14.14
CA ARG A 36 28.02 -3.19 -13.42
C ARG A 36 27.50 -3.18 -12.00
N VAL A 37 26.22 -3.53 -11.76
CA VAL A 37 25.64 -3.64 -10.41
C VAL A 37 26.45 -4.62 -9.56
N GLY A 38 26.77 -5.82 -10.08
CA GLY A 38 27.59 -6.80 -9.36
C GLY A 38 28.99 -6.26 -9.00
N GLN A 39 29.63 -5.52 -9.92
CA GLN A 39 30.94 -4.88 -9.68
C GLN A 39 30.85 -3.75 -8.63
N GLU A 40 29.79 -2.93 -8.65
CA GLU A 40 29.59 -1.88 -7.65
C GLU A 40 29.38 -2.48 -6.25
N ILE A 41 28.55 -3.51 -6.13
CA ILE A 41 28.35 -4.23 -4.86
C ILE A 41 29.68 -4.83 -4.35
N ALA A 42 30.49 -5.38 -5.25
CA ALA A 42 31.82 -5.89 -4.88
C ALA A 42 32.75 -4.80 -4.34
N LYS A 43 32.71 -3.59 -4.90
CA LYS A 43 33.50 -2.45 -4.39
C LYS A 43 33.03 -1.99 -3.00
N ILE A 44 31.72 -1.99 -2.76
CA ILE A 44 31.12 -1.63 -1.47
C ILE A 44 31.46 -2.71 -0.42
N ALA A 45 31.55 -3.97 -0.83
CA ALA A 45 31.76 -5.14 0.04
C ALA A 45 30.82 -5.13 1.26
N PRO A 46 29.48 -5.15 1.06
CA PRO A 46 28.51 -4.99 2.14
C PRO A 46 28.54 -6.16 3.13
N ASP A 47 28.25 -5.87 4.41
CA ASP A 47 28.02 -6.90 5.42
C ASP A 47 26.68 -7.61 5.18
N THR A 48 25.67 -6.85 4.74
CA THR A 48 24.30 -7.32 4.54
C THR A 48 23.76 -6.89 3.18
N ILE A 49 23.12 -7.82 2.48
CA ILE A 49 22.43 -7.59 1.20
C ILE A 49 20.94 -7.88 1.43
N VAL A 50 20.10 -6.85 1.45
CA VAL A 50 18.65 -7.02 1.55
C VAL A 50 18.08 -7.17 0.14
N ILE A 51 17.38 -8.25 -0.12
CA ILE A 51 16.73 -8.53 -1.41
C ILE A 51 15.23 -8.60 -1.19
N THR A 52 14.47 -7.74 -1.86
CA THR A 52 13.02 -7.83 -1.91
C THR A 52 12.61 -8.59 -3.18
N SER A 53 11.63 -9.50 -3.07
CA SER A 53 11.19 -10.29 -4.21
C SER A 53 9.66 -10.47 -4.23
N PRO A 54 9.01 -10.22 -5.37
CA PRO A 54 7.58 -10.50 -5.57
C PRO A 54 7.26 -12.00 -5.67
N HIS A 55 8.27 -12.85 -5.80
CA HIS A 55 8.15 -14.31 -5.93
C HIS A 55 8.47 -15.08 -4.65
N SER A 56 8.81 -14.37 -3.58
CA SER A 56 8.86 -14.89 -2.23
C SER A 56 7.44 -15.01 -1.65
N ILE A 57 7.33 -15.51 -0.42
CA ILE A 57 6.02 -15.60 0.27
C ILE A 57 5.42 -14.21 0.39
N MET A 58 4.18 -14.05 -0.08
CA MET A 58 3.41 -12.82 -0.06
C MET A 58 2.10 -13.02 0.69
N TYR A 59 1.86 -12.23 1.72
CA TYR A 59 0.58 -12.17 2.43
C TYR A 59 -0.16 -10.86 2.08
N ALA A 60 -1.47 -10.87 2.25
CA ALA A 60 -2.28 -9.69 1.98
C ALA A 60 -2.01 -8.53 2.97
N ASP A 61 -1.66 -8.85 4.20
CA ASP A 61 -1.65 -7.95 5.36
C ASP A 61 -0.37 -8.05 6.22
N TYR A 62 0.70 -8.69 5.69
CA TYR A 62 1.92 -8.93 6.46
C TYR A 62 3.15 -9.00 5.56
N PHE A 63 4.27 -8.40 5.98
CA PHE A 63 5.56 -8.48 5.31
C PHE A 63 6.35 -9.69 5.81
N HIS A 64 6.51 -10.70 4.97
CA HIS A 64 7.24 -11.89 5.34
C HIS A 64 8.75 -11.71 5.16
N ILE A 65 9.49 -11.85 6.26
CA ILE A 65 10.96 -11.92 6.27
C ILE A 65 11.34 -13.38 6.37
N SER A 66 12.12 -13.89 5.41
CA SER A 66 12.48 -15.30 5.38
C SER A 66 13.22 -15.74 6.64
N PRO A 67 12.68 -16.75 7.38
CA PRO A 67 13.25 -17.20 8.63
C PRO A 67 14.42 -18.17 8.39
N GLY A 68 15.17 -18.43 9.46
CA GLY A 68 16.23 -19.44 9.45
C GLY A 68 17.63 -18.85 9.43
N ILE A 69 18.59 -19.65 9.01
CA ILE A 69 20.02 -19.30 8.99
C ILE A 69 20.60 -19.32 7.58
N GLU A 70 19.93 -20.00 6.65
CA GLU A 70 20.39 -20.20 5.27
C GLU A 70 19.24 -20.63 4.38
N ALA A 71 19.40 -20.46 3.08
CA ALA A 71 18.51 -20.97 2.04
C ALA A 71 19.32 -21.41 0.81
N SER A 72 18.76 -22.35 0.06
CA SER A 72 19.31 -22.83 -1.20
C SER A 72 18.28 -22.73 -2.30
N GLY A 73 18.73 -22.69 -3.54
CA GLY A 73 17.86 -22.72 -4.72
C GLY A 73 18.67 -22.96 -5.98
N ASP A 74 18.00 -23.37 -7.03
CA ASP A 74 18.57 -23.54 -8.35
C ASP A 74 17.61 -23.15 -9.47
N PHE A 75 18.12 -23.07 -10.69
CA PHE A 75 17.31 -22.82 -11.88
C PHE A 75 16.75 -24.09 -12.53
N GLY A 76 16.57 -25.20 -11.79
CA GLY A 76 16.02 -26.45 -12.30
C GLY A 76 14.62 -26.30 -12.90
N ARG A 77 13.76 -25.47 -12.31
CA ARG A 77 12.42 -25.13 -12.86
C ARG A 77 12.50 -24.45 -14.24
N PHE A 78 13.66 -23.87 -14.57
CA PHE A 78 13.94 -23.23 -15.85
C PHE A 78 14.90 -24.07 -16.72
N GLY A 79 15.17 -25.33 -16.33
CA GLY A 79 15.97 -26.28 -17.07
C GLY A 79 17.49 -26.12 -16.96
N ALA A 80 17.98 -25.48 -15.87
CA ALA A 80 19.39 -25.27 -15.58
C ALA A 80 19.74 -25.54 -14.09
N PRO A 81 19.53 -26.77 -13.59
CA PRO A 81 19.76 -27.09 -12.17
C PRO A 81 21.23 -26.98 -11.73
N GLU A 82 22.18 -26.93 -12.68
CA GLU A 82 23.61 -26.73 -12.41
C GLU A 82 23.92 -25.31 -11.91
N VAL A 83 23.01 -24.35 -12.15
CA VAL A 83 23.13 -22.99 -11.62
C VAL A 83 22.38 -22.94 -10.28
N SER A 84 23.12 -23.10 -9.20
CA SER A 84 22.59 -23.22 -7.83
C SER A 84 23.22 -22.23 -6.87
N PHE A 85 22.50 -21.94 -5.80
CA PHE A 85 22.89 -21.00 -4.76
C PHE A 85 22.72 -21.64 -3.39
N HIS A 86 23.61 -21.24 -2.48
CA HIS A 86 23.50 -21.54 -1.04
C HIS A 86 23.90 -20.28 -0.27
N GLU A 87 22.91 -19.62 0.33
CA GLU A 87 23.05 -18.31 0.93
C GLU A 87 22.83 -18.35 2.44
N LYS A 88 23.64 -17.62 3.19
CA LYS A 88 23.48 -17.44 4.63
C LYS A 88 22.66 -16.20 4.92
N TYR A 89 21.67 -16.33 5.80
CA TYR A 89 20.89 -15.18 6.28
C TYR A 89 21.63 -14.39 7.37
N ASP A 90 21.46 -13.06 7.38
CA ASP A 90 21.89 -12.20 8.48
C ASP A 90 20.87 -12.25 9.61
N LYS A 91 20.97 -13.32 10.40
CA LYS A 91 20.04 -13.59 11.51
C LYS A 91 19.98 -12.44 12.53
N GLU A 92 21.11 -11.78 12.82
CA GLU A 92 21.15 -10.68 13.78
C GLU A 92 20.31 -9.51 13.28
N PHE A 93 20.49 -9.15 12.02
CA PHE A 93 19.68 -8.09 11.38
C PHE A 93 18.18 -8.45 11.37
N VAL A 94 17.84 -9.69 11.02
CA VAL A 94 16.44 -10.15 11.00
C VAL A 94 15.80 -10.04 12.39
N VAL A 95 16.49 -10.46 13.45
CA VAL A 95 15.99 -10.40 14.83
C VAL A 95 15.77 -8.94 15.28
N VAL A 96 16.71 -8.04 14.97
CA VAL A 96 16.58 -6.62 15.34
C VAL A 96 15.45 -5.95 14.55
N LEU A 97 15.36 -6.25 13.24
CA LEU A 97 14.27 -5.74 12.41
C LEU A 97 12.90 -6.22 12.91
N GLU A 98 12.76 -7.53 13.19
CA GLU A 98 11.50 -8.08 13.70
C GLU A 98 11.12 -7.45 15.06
N SER A 99 12.10 -7.22 15.95
CA SER A 99 11.88 -6.55 17.24
C SER A 99 11.42 -5.10 17.06
N LEU A 100 12.01 -4.37 16.11
CA LEU A 100 11.61 -3.02 15.77
C LEU A 100 10.19 -2.99 15.20
N LEU A 101 9.88 -3.85 14.21
CA LEU A 101 8.55 -3.94 13.62
C LEU A 101 7.49 -4.26 14.69
N TYR A 102 7.79 -5.16 15.62
CA TYR A 102 6.91 -5.48 16.73
C TYR A 102 6.69 -4.28 17.68
N SER A 103 7.76 -3.53 18.02
CA SER A 103 7.64 -2.36 18.92
C SER A 103 6.86 -1.21 18.27
N GLU A 104 6.93 -1.10 16.95
CA GLU A 104 6.19 -0.10 16.16
C GLU A 104 4.79 -0.59 15.76
N ASP A 105 4.35 -1.76 16.24
CA ASP A 105 3.09 -2.39 15.87
C ASP A 105 2.91 -2.49 14.33
N PHE A 106 4.01 -2.77 13.63
CA PHE A 106 4.05 -2.85 12.18
C PHE A 106 3.95 -4.31 11.71
N PRO A 107 3.07 -4.63 10.73
CA PRO A 107 2.78 -6.00 10.36
C PRO A 107 3.91 -6.62 9.50
N GLY A 108 4.95 -7.12 10.15
CA GLY A 108 6.08 -7.77 9.47
C GLY A 108 6.95 -8.59 10.42
N GLY A 109 7.63 -9.58 9.87
CA GLY A 109 8.53 -10.46 10.62
C GLY A 109 8.64 -11.85 10.01
N THR A 110 9.05 -12.83 10.82
CA THR A 110 9.36 -14.19 10.37
C THR A 110 8.22 -15.20 10.55
N GLN A 111 7.00 -14.73 10.88
CA GLN A 111 5.85 -15.62 11.07
C GLN A 111 5.30 -16.10 9.73
N GLY A 112 4.69 -17.29 9.76
CA GLY A 112 4.04 -17.88 8.59
C GLY A 112 4.83 -19.03 7.98
N GLU A 113 4.72 -19.18 6.67
CA GLU A 113 5.39 -20.27 5.95
C GLU A 113 6.91 -20.18 5.99
N ARG A 114 7.54 -21.35 5.94
CA ARG A 114 9.00 -21.47 5.87
C ARG A 114 9.39 -21.88 4.47
N ASP A 115 9.50 -20.91 3.58
CA ASP A 115 10.07 -21.16 2.26
C ASP A 115 11.59 -21.29 2.37
N LYS A 116 12.10 -22.50 2.15
CA LYS A 116 13.54 -22.81 2.21
C LYS A 116 14.22 -22.60 0.86
N GLU A 117 13.46 -22.61 -0.24
CA GLU A 117 14.01 -22.45 -1.58
C GLU A 117 14.08 -20.97 -1.95
N LEU A 118 15.18 -20.60 -2.59
CA LEU A 118 15.31 -19.27 -3.19
C LEU A 118 14.48 -19.21 -4.46
N ASP A 119 13.66 -18.18 -4.60
CA ASP A 119 12.91 -17.89 -5.81
C ASP A 119 13.79 -17.20 -6.86
N HIS A 120 13.33 -17.15 -8.12
CA HIS A 120 14.10 -16.56 -9.21
C HIS A 120 14.26 -15.04 -9.08
N GLY A 121 13.31 -14.33 -8.44
CA GLY A 121 13.45 -12.90 -8.15
C GLY A 121 14.61 -12.62 -7.18
N THR A 122 14.97 -13.61 -6.35
CA THR A 122 16.15 -13.57 -5.49
C THR A 122 17.41 -14.09 -6.24
N MET A 123 17.29 -15.20 -6.97
CA MET A 123 18.43 -15.86 -7.60
C MET A 123 19.02 -15.11 -8.80
N VAL A 124 18.20 -14.41 -9.60
CA VAL A 124 18.72 -13.64 -10.74
C VAL A 124 19.65 -12.52 -10.29
N PRO A 125 19.30 -11.64 -9.34
CA PRO A 125 20.26 -10.70 -8.78
C PRO A 125 21.50 -11.36 -8.20
N LEU A 126 21.33 -12.45 -7.43
CA LEU A 126 22.45 -13.18 -6.83
C LEU A 126 23.41 -13.75 -7.89
N TYR A 127 22.91 -14.19 -9.06
CA TYR A 127 23.75 -14.67 -10.15
C TYR A 127 24.81 -13.64 -10.54
N PHE A 128 24.45 -12.37 -10.65
CA PHE A 128 25.38 -11.30 -10.99
C PHE A 128 26.22 -10.84 -9.80
N ILE A 129 25.63 -10.76 -8.62
CA ILE A 129 26.33 -10.35 -7.40
C ILE A 129 27.42 -11.37 -7.06
N ARG A 130 27.08 -12.68 -7.01
CA ARG A 130 28.01 -13.74 -6.61
C ARG A 130 29.12 -13.99 -7.64
N LYS A 131 28.98 -13.49 -8.86
CA LYS A 131 30.07 -13.46 -9.83
C LYS A 131 31.25 -12.60 -9.38
N TYR A 132 30.99 -11.52 -8.66
CA TYR A 132 32.01 -10.53 -8.27
C TYR A 132 32.24 -10.48 -6.75
N TYR A 133 31.25 -10.81 -5.94
CA TYR A 133 31.30 -10.71 -4.49
C TYR A 133 30.73 -11.95 -3.80
N GLN A 134 31.59 -12.67 -3.09
CA GLN A 134 31.24 -13.88 -2.36
C GLN A 134 30.95 -13.65 -0.87
N GLY A 135 31.15 -12.41 -0.38
CA GLY A 135 30.89 -12.02 1.00
C GLY A 135 29.47 -11.51 1.22
N GLY A 136 29.23 -11.02 2.43
CA GLY A 136 27.93 -10.51 2.85
C GLY A 136 26.87 -11.60 3.05
N LYS A 137 26.01 -11.40 4.04
CA LYS A 137 24.84 -12.25 4.29
C LYS A 137 23.63 -11.64 3.63
N ILE A 138 22.63 -12.44 3.29
CA ILE A 138 21.41 -11.93 2.69
C ILE A 138 20.28 -11.80 3.72
N ILE A 139 19.31 -10.94 3.40
CA ILE A 139 17.97 -10.93 3.97
C ILE A 139 17.02 -10.97 2.79
N ARG A 140 16.07 -11.90 2.81
CA ARG A 140 15.03 -11.99 1.79
C ARG A 140 13.70 -11.54 2.38
N ILE A 141 13.07 -10.57 1.72
CA ILE A 141 11.79 -10.01 2.14
C ILE A 141 10.78 -10.18 1.01
N GLY A 142 9.64 -10.82 1.32
CA GLY A 142 8.48 -10.88 0.45
C GLY A 142 7.72 -9.57 0.45
N LEU A 143 6.98 -9.33 -0.62
CA LEU A 143 6.07 -8.18 -0.70
C LEU A 143 4.77 -8.47 0.07
N SER A 144 3.90 -7.49 0.16
CA SER A 144 2.62 -7.58 0.85
C SER A 144 1.50 -6.97 -0.01
N GLY A 145 0.25 -7.33 0.28
CA GLY A 145 -0.94 -6.62 -0.22
C GLY A 145 -1.22 -5.30 0.50
N LEU A 146 -0.39 -4.92 1.45
CA LEU A 146 -0.49 -3.62 2.14
C LEU A 146 -0.19 -2.45 1.18
N PRO A 147 -0.65 -1.23 1.52
CA PRO A 147 -0.44 -0.03 0.70
C PRO A 147 1.03 0.31 0.42
N MET A 148 1.28 1.08 -0.65
CA MET A 148 2.64 1.50 -1.06
C MET A 148 3.36 2.28 0.04
N SER A 149 2.63 3.09 0.83
CA SER A 149 3.20 3.80 1.99
C SER A 149 3.74 2.86 3.07
N ASP A 150 3.14 1.68 3.25
CA ASP A 150 3.64 0.68 4.21
C ASP A 150 4.91 -0.01 3.67
N HIS A 151 5.00 -0.24 2.36
CA HIS A 151 6.24 -0.69 1.72
C HIS A 151 7.36 0.33 1.92
N TYR A 152 7.07 1.60 1.68
CA TYR A 152 8.03 2.68 1.94
C TYR A 152 8.44 2.73 3.43
N LYS A 153 7.47 2.63 4.34
CA LYS A 153 7.73 2.62 5.79
C LYS A 153 8.61 1.45 6.22
N LEU A 154 8.43 0.26 5.64
CA LEU A 154 9.34 -0.86 5.88
C LEU A 154 10.78 -0.50 5.49
N GLY A 155 10.98 0.22 4.39
CA GLY A 155 12.29 0.73 3.98
C GLY A 155 12.94 1.62 5.03
N THR A 156 12.17 2.50 5.69
CA THR A 156 12.70 3.35 6.78
C THR A 156 13.18 2.52 7.98
N TYR A 157 12.49 1.45 8.33
CA TYR A 157 12.90 0.54 9.40
C TYR A 157 14.15 -0.27 9.02
N ILE A 158 14.27 -0.72 7.77
CA ILE A 158 15.50 -1.38 7.28
C ILE A 158 16.70 -0.44 7.40
N LYS A 159 16.54 0.83 7.00
CA LYS A 159 17.58 1.87 7.17
C LYS A 159 17.98 2.02 8.62
N GLN A 160 17.01 2.19 9.53
CA GLN A 160 17.26 2.34 10.96
C GLN A 160 18.06 1.16 11.51
N VAL A 161 17.66 -0.07 11.22
CA VAL A 161 18.37 -1.27 11.71
C VAL A 161 19.79 -1.36 11.13
N ALA A 162 19.98 -1.00 9.86
CA ALA A 162 21.32 -0.96 9.25
C ALA A 162 22.26 0.05 9.96
N GLU A 163 21.71 1.18 10.38
CA GLU A 163 22.41 2.21 11.14
C GLU A 163 22.71 1.75 12.57
N ASP A 164 21.72 1.22 13.28
CA ASP A 164 21.82 0.76 14.68
C ASP A 164 22.83 -0.37 14.84
N LEU A 165 22.86 -1.31 13.89
CA LEU A 165 23.84 -2.41 13.88
C LEU A 165 25.21 -2.01 13.31
N GLY A 166 25.35 -0.80 12.78
CA GLY A 166 26.56 -0.35 12.12
C GLY A 166 26.94 -1.19 10.90
N ARG A 167 25.96 -1.77 10.18
CA ARG A 167 26.17 -2.60 8.97
C ARG A 167 26.36 -1.73 7.73
N ASN A 168 27.32 -2.09 6.89
CA ASN A 168 27.31 -1.63 5.49
C ASN A 168 26.28 -2.47 4.73
N THR A 169 25.17 -1.85 4.37
CA THR A 169 24.02 -2.56 3.80
C THR A 169 23.74 -2.04 2.38
N VAL A 170 23.43 -2.95 1.48
CA VAL A 170 22.87 -2.64 0.16
C VAL A 170 21.50 -3.24 0.03
N ILE A 171 20.62 -2.55 -0.73
CA ILE A 171 19.26 -3.01 -1.02
C ILE A 171 19.19 -3.39 -2.50
N VAL A 172 18.64 -4.54 -2.79
CA VAL A 172 18.37 -5.02 -4.14
C VAL A 172 16.86 -5.17 -4.28
N ALA A 173 16.23 -4.17 -4.86
CA ALA A 173 14.81 -4.15 -5.16
C ALA A 173 14.57 -4.91 -6.46
N SER A 174 14.21 -6.18 -6.34
CA SER A 174 13.98 -7.06 -7.46
C SER A 174 12.55 -6.94 -7.96
N GLY A 175 12.38 -6.65 -9.25
CA GLY A 175 11.06 -6.52 -9.87
C GLY A 175 11.16 -6.15 -11.35
N ASP A 176 10.36 -6.83 -12.18
CA ASP A 176 10.18 -6.43 -13.57
C ASP A 176 9.21 -5.24 -13.64
N LEU A 177 9.36 -4.43 -14.67
CA LEU A 177 8.42 -3.37 -15.00
C LEU A 177 7.14 -3.97 -15.61
N SER A 178 6.44 -3.24 -16.48
CA SER A 178 5.22 -3.77 -17.09
C SER A 178 5.45 -5.08 -17.83
N HIS A 179 4.54 -6.03 -17.64
CA HIS A 179 4.47 -7.26 -18.44
C HIS A 179 3.63 -7.12 -19.71
N LYS A 180 3.01 -5.95 -19.95
CA LYS A 180 2.02 -5.75 -21.03
C LYS A 180 2.46 -4.70 -22.05
N LEU A 181 3.67 -4.86 -22.60
CA LEU A 181 4.26 -3.89 -23.53
C LEU A 181 4.05 -4.22 -25.00
N LYS A 182 3.69 -5.45 -25.36
CA LYS A 182 3.57 -5.89 -26.78
C LYS A 182 2.46 -6.90 -26.96
N ASP A 183 1.65 -6.74 -28.01
CA ASP A 183 0.55 -7.67 -28.36
C ASP A 183 1.02 -9.12 -28.55
N ASN A 184 2.21 -9.28 -29.13
CA ASN A 184 2.85 -10.58 -29.33
C ASN A 184 3.78 -11.01 -28.19
N GLY A 185 3.76 -10.27 -27.06
CA GLY A 185 4.47 -10.61 -25.84
C GLY A 185 3.76 -11.71 -25.05
N PRO A 186 4.41 -12.27 -24.03
CA PRO A 186 3.86 -13.40 -23.25
C PRO A 186 2.57 -13.06 -22.50
N TYR A 187 2.33 -11.78 -22.21
CA TYR A 187 1.18 -11.32 -21.42
C TYR A 187 0.26 -10.34 -22.19
N GLY A 188 0.53 -10.12 -23.49
CA GLY A 188 -0.22 -9.21 -24.35
C GLY A 188 0.13 -7.74 -24.10
N PHE A 189 -0.79 -6.85 -24.50
CA PHE A 189 -0.62 -5.41 -24.41
C PHE A 189 -1.71 -4.75 -23.57
N ALA A 190 -1.33 -3.74 -22.80
CA ALA A 190 -2.25 -2.78 -22.20
C ALA A 190 -1.67 -1.37 -22.37
N SER A 191 -2.55 -0.37 -22.59
CA SER A 191 -2.11 1.02 -22.79
C SER A 191 -1.38 1.59 -21.57
N GLU A 192 -1.68 1.11 -20.39
CA GLU A 192 -1.04 1.45 -19.12
C GLU A 192 0.41 0.96 -19.05
N GLY A 193 0.74 -0.13 -19.74
CA GLY A 193 2.08 -0.73 -19.71
C GLY A 193 3.21 0.22 -20.11
N PRO A 194 3.24 0.74 -21.36
CA PRO A 194 4.29 1.68 -21.78
C PRO A 194 4.30 2.97 -20.96
N VAL A 195 3.11 3.45 -20.52
CA VAL A 195 2.99 4.65 -19.68
C VAL A 195 3.61 4.42 -18.30
N TYR A 196 3.42 3.23 -17.72
CA TYR A 196 4.05 2.87 -16.45
C TYR A 196 5.58 2.82 -16.60
N ASP A 197 6.08 2.13 -17.61
CA ASP A 197 7.53 2.00 -17.84
C ASP A 197 8.21 3.36 -18.00
N GLU A 198 7.61 4.27 -18.78
CA GLU A 198 8.11 5.63 -18.95
C GLU A 198 8.17 6.38 -17.61
N LYS A 199 7.05 6.42 -16.88
CA LYS A 199 6.93 7.16 -15.63
C LYS A 199 7.85 6.62 -14.53
N ILE A 200 7.93 5.29 -14.37
CA ILE A 200 8.78 4.72 -13.30
C ILE A 200 10.27 4.91 -13.60
N MET A 201 10.67 4.86 -14.88
CA MET A 201 12.06 5.12 -15.28
C MET A 201 12.41 6.61 -15.15
N GLU A 202 11.47 7.51 -15.44
CA GLU A 202 11.65 8.95 -15.18
C GLU A 202 11.77 9.22 -13.67
N ALA A 203 10.87 8.66 -12.86
CA ALA A 203 10.96 8.76 -11.39
C ALA A 203 12.30 8.19 -10.86
N ALA A 204 12.75 7.06 -11.40
CA ALA A 204 14.06 6.50 -11.06
C ALA A 204 15.21 7.44 -11.45
N ALA A 205 15.20 8.04 -12.64
CA ALA A 205 16.23 8.97 -13.08
C ALA A 205 16.34 10.22 -12.21
N GLN A 206 15.22 10.71 -11.71
CA GLN A 206 15.13 11.90 -10.85
C GLN A 206 15.20 11.58 -9.36
N ALA A 207 15.21 10.30 -8.98
CA ALA A 207 14.99 9.83 -7.60
C ALA A 207 13.71 10.42 -6.99
N ASP A 208 12.64 10.55 -7.80
CA ASP A 208 11.33 11.03 -7.35
C ASP A 208 10.57 9.92 -6.61
N PHE A 209 10.96 9.69 -5.37
CA PHE A 209 10.35 8.65 -4.53
C PHE A 209 8.97 9.05 -4.01
N GLY A 210 8.69 10.36 -3.92
CA GLY A 210 7.35 10.85 -3.63
C GLY A 210 6.37 10.50 -4.75
N GLY A 211 6.76 10.73 -6.00
CA GLY A 211 5.98 10.35 -7.17
C GLY A 211 5.75 8.83 -7.28
N MET A 212 6.71 8.00 -6.85
CA MET A 212 6.50 6.54 -6.79
C MET A 212 5.36 6.14 -5.83
N LEU A 213 5.12 6.89 -4.76
CA LEU A 213 4.04 6.62 -3.80
C LEU A 213 2.65 7.07 -4.29
N GLU A 214 2.59 7.89 -5.34
CA GLU A 214 1.34 8.44 -5.88
C GLU A 214 0.73 7.58 -7.01
N PHE A 215 1.38 6.49 -7.42
CA PHE A 215 0.83 5.60 -8.44
C PHE A 215 -0.46 4.93 -7.93
N ASN A 216 -1.50 4.99 -8.76
CA ASN A 216 -2.77 4.35 -8.48
C ASN A 216 -2.68 2.82 -8.63
N GLU A 217 -3.23 2.04 -7.70
CA GLU A 217 -3.14 0.57 -7.71
C GLU A 217 -3.86 -0.05 -8.93
N ASP A 218 -5.04 0.45 -9.33
CA ASP A 218 -5.73 -0.02 -10.53
C ASP A 218 -4.92 0.20 -11.80
N PHE A 219 -4.13 1.28 -11.86
CA PHE A 219 -3.22 1.54 -12.97
C PHE A 219 -2.05 0.55 -12.97
N LEU A 220 -1.47 0.25 -11.80
CA LEU A 220 -0.40 -0.74 -11.65
C LEU A 220 -0.87 -2.14 -12.01
N ASP A 221 -2.06 -2.53 -11.58
CA ASP A 221 -2.67 -3.82 -11.93
C ASP A 221 -2.89 -3.97 -13.45
N LYS A 222 -3.33 -2.91 -14.12
CA LYS A 222 -3.49 -2.90 -15.59
C LYS A 222 -2.15 -2.97 -16.32
N ALA A 223 -1.13 -2.29 -15.82
CA ALA A 223 0.23 -2.39 -16.32
C ALA A 223 0.83 -3.78 -16.06
N ALA A 224 0.30 -4.51 -15.07
CA ALA A 224 0.75 -5.84 -14.66
C ALA A 224 2.26 -5.88 -14.35
N GLU A 225 2.73 -4.89 -13.60
CA GLU A 225 4.09 -4.85 -13.10
C GLU A 225 4.26 -5.79 -11.89
N CYS A 226 5.47 -6.11 -11.49
CA CYS A 226 5.73 -6.87 -10.25
C CYS A 226 6.80 -6.22 -9.36
N GLY A 227 7.38 -5.10 -9.79
CA GLY A 227 8.51 -4.46 -9.10
C GLY A 227 8.15 -3.27 -8.22
N HIS A 228 7.04 -2.60 -8.45
CA HIS A 228 6.73 -1.29 -7.86
C HIS A 228 6.79 -1.30 -6.34
N ARG A 229 6.21 -2.31 -5.71
CA ARG A 229 6.26 -2.50 -4.24
C ARG A 229 7.69 -2.70 -3.72
N SER A 230 8.54 -3.42 -4.45
CA SER A 230 9.98 -3.54 -4.14
C SER A 230 10.68 -2.17 -4.22
N PHE A 231 10.33 -1.38 -5.22
CA PHE A 231 10.91 -0.03 -5.42
C PHE A 231 10.47 0.93 -4.32
N CYS A 232 9.23 0.83 -3.82
CA CYS A 232 8.77 1.60 -2.67
C CYS A 232 9.53 1.25 -1.37
N ILE A 233 9.83 -0.04 -1.11
CA ILE A 233 10.69 -0.43 0.04
C ILE A 233 12.08 0.20 -0.11
N MET A 234 12.66 0.09 -1.28
CA MET A 234 13.96 0.69 -1.59
C MET A 234 13.97 2.20 -1.38
N ALA A 235 12.95 2.89 -1.88
CA ALA A 235 12.80 4.35 -1.74
C ALA A 235 12.75 4.79 -0.28
N GLY A 236 12.06 4.03 0.58
CA GLY A 236 11.99 4.28 2.02
C GLY A 236 13.35 4.23 2.73
N CYS A 237 14.31 3.48 2.19
CA CYS A 237 15.68 3.47 2.74
C CYS A 237 16.40 4.80 2.59
N PHE A 238 15.87 5.72 1.79
CA PHE A 238 16.41 7.06 1.57
C PHE A 238 15.56 8.17 2.20
N ASP A 239 14.56 7.83 3.01
CA ASP A 239 13.70 8.85 3.63
C ASP A 239 14.54 9.89 4.37
N GLY A 240 14.29 11.18 4.09
CA GLY A 240 15.01 12.31 4.65
C GLY A 240 16.45 12.50 4.11
N LEU A 241 16.78 11.92 2.95
CA LEU A 241 18.08 12.04 2.30
C LEU A 241 17.95 12.52 0.86
N ASP A 242 18.90 13.32 0.41
CA ASP A 242 19.16 13.47 -1.02
C ASP A 242 19.66 12.16 -1.61
N VAL A 243 19.44 11.97 -2.90
CA VAL A 243 19.80 10.75 -3.59
C VAL A 243 20.45 11.07 -4.92
N LYS A 244 21.62 10.51 -5.14
CA LYS A 244 22.21 10.45 -6.46
C LYS A 244 21.69 9.22 -7.19
N SER A 245 21.05 9.43 -8.31
CA SER A 245 20.49 8.37 -9.15
C SER A 245 21.25 8.24 -10.47
N GLU A 246 21.36 7.01 -10.96
CA GLU A 246 21.87 6.70 -12.30
C GLU A 246 21.07 5.56 -12.91
N VAL A 247 20.35 5.83 -13.99
CA VAL A 247 19.70 4.80 -14.82
C VAL A 247 20.74 4.17 -15.73
N LEU A 248 20.86 2.85 -15.67
CA LEU A 248 21.85 2.09 -16.46
C LEU A 248 21.27 1.50 -17.74
N SER A 249 20.03 1.01 -17.68
CA SER A 249 19.34 0.44 -18.83
C SER A 249 17.83 0.42 -18.66
N HIS A 250 17.13 0.45 -19.79
CA HIS A 250 15.71 0.13 -19.91
C HIS A 250 15.50 -0.60 -21.23
N GLN A 251 14.97 -1.81 -21.18
CA GLN A 251 14.67 -2.64 -22.38
C GLN A 251 13.30 -3.29 -22.27
N ASP A 252 12.59 -3.38 -23.39
CA ASP A 252 11.24 -3.96 -23.50
C ASP A 252 11.15 -5.06 -24.57
N VAL A 253 12.29 -5.60 -24.99
CA VAL A 253 12.40 -6.45 -26.20
C VAL A 253 11.49 -7.68 -26.15
N THR A 254 11.27 -8.23 -24.97
CA THR A 254 10.46 -9.44 -24.77
C THR A 254 8.97 -9.17 -24.57
N GLY A 255 8.55 -7.91 -24.53
CA GLY A 255 7.20 -7.51 -24.13
C GLY A 255 7.03 -7.35 -22.62
N VAL A 256 8.13 -7.51 -21.87
CA VAL A 256 8.26 -7.20 -20.44
C VAL A 256 9.34 -6.13 -20.28
N GLY A 257 9.09 -5.13 -19.45
CA GLY A 257 10.01 -4.03 -19.18
C GLY A 257 11.10 -4.43 -18.18
N TYR A 258 12.35 -4.15 -18.51
CA TYR A 258 13.53 -4.41 -17.68
C TYR A 258 14.29 -3.12 -17.44
N GLY A 259 14.10 -2.53 -16.25
CA GLY A 259 14.77 -1.31 -15.82
C GLY A 259 15.88 -1.60 -14.81
N ILE A 260 17.05 -0.96 -14.96
CA ILE A 260 18.12 -1.01 -13.97
C ILE A 260 18.55 0.41 -13.62
N ALA A 261 18.55 0.72 -12.31
CA ALA A 261 19.03 1.97 -11.78
C ALA A 261 19.81 1.74 -10.46
N ILE A 262 20.77 2.64 -10.20
CA ILE A 262 21.58 2.70 -8.98
C ILE A 262 21.22 3.98 -8.23
N PHE A 263 21.09 3.88 -6.91
CA PHE A 263 20.81 4.99 -6.02
C PHE A 263 21.83 5.01 -4.89
N GLU A 264 22.46 6.16 -4.68
CA GLU A 264 23.43 6.38 -3.61
C GLU A 264 22.92 7.47 -2.65
N PRO A 265 23.05 7.26 -1.31
CA PRO A 265 22.60 8.26 -0.33
C PRO A 265 23.47 9.52 -0.41
N GLY A 266 22.81 10.66 -0.37
CA GLY A 266 23.42 11.99 -0.27
C GLY A 266 23.34 12.58 1.14
N GLU A 267 23.24 13.89 1.22
CA GLU A 267 23.11 14.63 2.46
C GLU A 267 21.68 14.55 3.03
N LYS A 268 21.51 14.96 4.28
CA LYS A 268 20.18 15.05 4.91
C LYS A 268 19.35 16.12 4.22
N ASN A 269 18.09 15.77 3.91
CA ASN A 269 17.13 16.67 3.30
C ASN A 269 15.72 16.37 3.86
N GLU A 270 15.23 17.22 4.77
CA GLU A 270 13.92 17.02 5.42
C GLU A 270 12.74 17.16 4.46
N GLU A 271 12.90 17.86 3.32
CA GLU A 271 11.86 17.94 2.29
C GLU A 271 11.59 16.59 1.61
N ARG A 272 12.51 15.64 1.78
CA ARG A 272 12.39 14.27 1.26
C ARG A 272 11.88 13.27 2.30
N CYS A 273 11.33 13.72 3.42
CA CYS A 273 10.57 12.87 4.37
C CYS A 273 9.15 12.63 3.82
N PHE A 274 9.03 11.76 2.82
CA PHE A 274 7.79 11.63 2.03
C PHE A 274 6.60 11.10 2.83
N LEU A 275 6.80 10.26 3.86
CA LEU A 275 5.70 9.87 4.76
C LEU A 275 5.12 11.09 5.48
N LYS A 276 5.97 12.01 5.92
CA LYS A 276 5.51 13.26 6.54
C LYS A 276 4.76 14.14 5.53
N VAL A 277 5.30 14.26 4.31
CA VAL A 277 4.66 15.03 3.23
C VAL A 277 3.28 14.46 2.91
N LEU A 278 3.14 13.13 2.81
CA LEU A 278 1.85 12.47 2.60
C LEU A 278 0.89 12.70 3.78
N ALA A 279 1.38 12.58 5.02
CA ALA A 279 0.59 12.84 6.21
C ALA A 279 0.09 14.28 6.26
N ASP A 280 0.94 15.26 5.95
CA ASP A 280 0.57 16.68 5.93
C ASP A 280 -0.43 16.96 4.79
N LYS A 281 -0.27 16.33 3.62
CA LYS A 281 -1.22 16.42 2.50
C LYS A 281 -2.60 15.87 2.89
N VAL A 282 -2.66 14.71 3.54
CA VAL A 282 -3.91 14.11 4.03
C VAL A 282 -4.57 15.01 5.07
N LYS A 283 -3.81 15.55 6.05
CA LYS A 283 -4.34 16.46 7.06
C LYS A 283 -4.84 17.78 6.48
N SER A 284 -4.15 18.31 5.48
CA SER A 284 -4.53 19.57 4.82
C SER A 284 -5.78 19.41 3.94
N SER A 285 -6.15 18.20 3.54
CA SER A 285 -7.36 17.93 2.79
C SER A 285 -8.63 17.95 3.66
N ASP A 286 -8.52 17.88 4.98
CA ASP A 286 -9.64 17.95 5.93
C ASP A 286 -10.23 19.37 5.99
N SER A 287 -10.94 19.79 4.95
CA SER A 287 -11.49 21.14 4.84
C SER A 287 -12.76 21.33 5.69
N SER A 288 -13.51 20.26 5.95
CA SER A 288 -14.77 20.33 6.69
C SER A 288 -14.56 20.25 8.21
N PRO A 289 -15.22 21.14 9.00
CA PRO A 289 -15.23 21.03 10.46
C PRO A 289 -15.73 19.70 10.99
N TYR A 290 -16.65 19.04 10.29
CA TYR A 290 -17.14 17.71 10.65
C TYR A 290 -16.07 16.63 10.48
N VAL A 291 -15.26 16.70 9.44
CA VAL A 291 -14.12 15.78 9.22
C VAL A 291 -13.06 16.01 10.28
N ARG A 292 -12.74 17.26 10.61
CA ARG A 292 -11.78 17.59 11.68
C ARG A 292 -12.28 17.14 13.06
N LEU A 293 -13.58 17.18 13.32
CA LEU A 293 -14.18 16.62 14.53
C LEU A 293 -13.98 15.09 14.60
N ALA A 294 -14.25 14.39 13.48
CA ALA A 294 -14.05 12.95 13.40
C ALA A 294 -12.57 12.58 13.58
N ARG A 295 -11.64 13.32 12.96
CA ARG A 295 -10.19 13.12 13.11
C ARG A 295 -9.74 13.31 14.56
N ALA A 296 -10.08 14.42 15.19
CA ALA A 296 -9.74 14.67 16.59
C ALA A 296 -10.27 13.58 17.52
N THR A 297 -11.47 13.07 17.23
CA THR A 297 -12.07 11.94 17.95
C THR A 297 -11.28 10.65 17.79
N ILE A 298 -10.93 10.30 16.55
CA ILE A 298 -10.17 9.10 16.20
C ILE A 298 -8.78 9.15 16.85
N GLU A 299 -8.05 10.24 16.68
CA GLU A 299 -6.71 10.43 17.26
C GLU A 299 -6.74 10.29 18.78
N LYS A 300 -7.67 10.96 19.44
CA LYS A 300 -7.82 10.85 20.90
C LYS A 300 -8.13 9.43 21.35
N PHE A 301 -9.08 8.77 20.67
CA PHE A 301 -9.51 7.44 21.05
C PHE A 301 -8.38 6.40 20.81
N VAL A 302 -7.71 6.44 19.68
CA VAL A 302 -6.63 5.49 19.36
C VAL A 302 -5.45 5.66 20.31
N LYS A 303 -5.02 6.90 20.60
CA LYS A 303 -3.89 7.19 21.49
C LYS A 303 -4.18 6.95 22.97
N SER A 304 -5.40 7.18 23.43
CA SER A 304 -5.70 7.18 24.88
C SER A 304 -6.79 6.22 25.31
N HIS A 305 -7.50 5.57 24.37
CA HIS A 305 -8.71 4.76 24.60
C HIS A 305 -9.85 5.52 25.29
N LYS A 306 -9.85 6.87 25.23
CA LYS A 306 -10.88 7.72 25.82
C LYS A 306 -11.73 8.36 24.74
N ARG A 307 -13.05 8.41 24.99
CA ARG A 307 -13.98 9.17 24.18
C ARG A 307 -13.63 10.66 24.25
N LEU A 308 -13.71 11.35 23.12
CA LEU A 308 -13.62 12.82 23.06
C LEU A 308 -14.85 13.40 23.77
N ARG A 309 -14.65 14.35 24.68
CA ARG A 309 -15.71 15.13 25.33
C ARG A 309 -15.95 16.39 24.50
N PHE A 310 -17.17 16.57 24.08
CA PHE A 310 -17.59 17.72 23.30
C PHE A 310 -18.19 18.79 24.22
N PRO A 311 -17.82 20.08 24.12
CA PRO A 311 -16.77 20.63 23.24
C PRO A 311 -15.36 20.71 23.89
N GLU A 312 -15.17 20.27 25.16
CA GLU A 312 -14.00 20.57 25.99
C GLU A 312 -12.68 20.02 25.45
N ASP A 313 -12.73 18.91 24.70
CA ASP A 313 -11.53 18.22 24.20
C ASP A 313 -11.23 18.58 22.73
N LEU A 314 -11.98 19.52 22.13
CA LEU A 314 -11.76 19.92 20.74
C LEU A 314 -10.44 20.68 20.56
N PRO A 315 -9.80 20.55 19.37
CA PRO A 315 -8.75 21.47 18.98
C PRO A 315 -9.22 22.92 19.01
N GLN A 316 -8.29 23.83 19.32
CA GLN A 316 -8.58 25.25 19.42
C GLN A 316 -9.24 25.79 18.14
N GLY A 317 -10.32 26.50 18.26
CA GLY A 317 -11.08 27.12 17.16
C GLY A 317 -12.07 26.17 16.45
N LEU A 318 -12.00 24.87 16.64
CA LEU A 318 -12.87 23.94 15.93
C LEU A 318 -14.35 24.05 16.39
N ALA A 319 -14.56 24.36 17.67
CA ALA A 319 -15.93 24.53 18.19
C ALA A 319 -16.69 25.69 17.51
N GLU A 320 -15.98 26.79 17.23
CA GLU A 320 -16.52 27.98 16.59
C GLU A 320 -16.74 27.79 15.07
N GLU A 321 -16.02 26.86 14.47
CA GLU A 321 -16.14 26.55 13.04
C GLU A 321 -17.25 25.55 12.74
N LEU A 322 -17.67 24.76 13.73
CA LEU A 322 -18.79 23.84 13.57
C LEU A 322 -20.10 24.64 13.37
N PRO A 323 -20.91 24.29 12.36
CA PRO A 323 -22.22 24.94 12.16
C PRO A 323 -23.13 24.71 13.36
N GLU A 324 -24.07 25.64 13.60
CA GLU A 324 -25.05 25.53 14.69
C GLU A 324 -25.84 24.22 14.64
N GLU A 325 -26.14 23.72 13.44
CA GLU A 325 -26.83 22.44 13.24
C GLU A 325 -26.04 21.25 13.84
N ALA A 326 -24.72 21.34 13.89
CA ALA A 326 -23.87 20.28 14.46
C ALA A 326 -24.21 20.02 15.93
N THR A 327 -24.60 21.05 16.67
CA THR A 327 -24.91 20.98 18.10
C THR A 327 -26.41 20.93 18.40
N ASN A 328 -27.23 21.57 17.56
CA ASN A 328 -28.65 21.77 17.83
C ASN A 328 -29.54 20.74 17.12
N ASP A 329 -29.06 20.15 16.01
CA ASP A 329 -29.84 19.19 15.24
C ASP A 329 -29.39 17.75 15.45
N ARG A 330 -30.30 16.84 15.12
CA ARG A 330 -30.08 15.39 15.16
C ARG A 330 -30.23 14.80 13.77
N ALA A 331 -29.20 14.09 13.33
CA ALA A 331 -29.21 13.35 12.05
C ALA A 331 -28.44 12.04 12.19
N GLY A 332 -28.75 11.06 11.35
CA GLY A 332 -27.87 9.92 11.15
C GLY A 332 -26.57 10.37 10.50
N ALA A 333 -25.48 9.74 10.83
CA ALA A 333 -24.20 10.04 10.22
C ALA A 333 -23.39 8.75 9.98
N PHE A 334 -22.55 8.77 8.93
CA PHE A 334 -21.54 7.73 8.69
C PHE A 334 -20.16 8.36 8.78
N VAL A 335 -19.24 7.63 9.38
CA VAL A 335 -17.81 7.98 9.34
C VAL A 335 -17.10 6.87 8.61
N SER A 336 -16.49 7.21 7.48
CA SER A 336 -15.66 6.31 6.68
C SER A 336 -14.21 6.72 6.82
N VAL A 337 -13.37 5.73 7.04
CA VAL A 337 -11.92 5.88 7.19
C VAL A 337 -11.26 5.08 6.07
N HIS A 338 -10.39 5.72 5.33
CA HIS A 338 -9.59 5.10 4.28
C HIS A 338 -8.10 5.26 4.60
N LYS A 339 -7.28 4.40 4.03
CA LYS A 339 -5.82 4.51 4.07
C LYS A 339 -5.31 4.25 2.66
N ASN A 340 -4.67 5.24 2.06
CA ASN A 340 -4.21 5.20 0.66
C ASN A 340 -5.31 4.79 -0.32
N GLY A 341 -6.48 5.42 -0.21
CA GLY A 341 -7.63 5.15 -1.05
C GLY A 341 -8.42 3.88 -0.70
N MET A 342 -7.88 2.95 0.08
CA MET A 342 -8.57 1.71 0.48
C MET A 342 -9.41 1.91 1.74
N LEU A 343 -10.62 1.32 1.77
CA LEU A 343 -11.47 1.37 2.95
C LEU A 343 -10.79 0.68 4.14
N ARG A 344 -10.70 1.37 5.27
CA ARG A 344 -10.07 0.90 6.52
C ARG A 344 -11.07 0.76 7.68
N GLY A 345 -12.23 1.35 7.56
CA GLY A 345 -13.35 1.25 8.49
C GLY A 345 -14.48 2.16 8.08
N CYS A 346 -15.74 1.72 8.32
CA CYS A 346 -16.92 2.53 8.03
C CYS A 346 -18.08 2.09 8.92
N ILE A 347 -18.50 2.94 9.82
CA ILE A 347 -19.68 2.71 10.66
C ILE A 347 -20.55 3.97 10.64
N GLY A 348 -21.86 3.76 10.72
CA GLY A 348 -22.82 4.84 10.81
C GLY A 348 -24.18 4.40 11.32
N THR A 349 -25.01 5.38 11.53
CA THR A 349 -26.39 5.26 12.01
C THR A 349 -27.35 5.86 10.97
N ILE A 350 -28.42 5.15 10.70
CA ILE A 350 -29.45 5.58 9.75
C ILE A 350 -30.35 6.67 10.37
N SER A 351 -30.60 6.52 11.64
CA SER A 351 -31.41 7.45 12.45
C SER A 351 -30.58 7.93 13.62
N PRO A 352 -30.73 9.17 14.06
CA PRO A 352 -29.91 9.70 15.15
C PRO A 352 -30.18 8.92 16.44
N VAL A 353 -29.10 8.50 17.10
CA VAL A 353 -29.11 7.82 18.41
C VAL A 353 -28.48 8.67 19.51
N GLN A 354 -27.75 9.73 19.11
CA GLN A 354 -27.15 10.71 20.03
C GLN A 354 -27.98 12.00 20.05
N ASP A 355 -27.62 12.91 20.95
CA ASP A 355 -28.35 14.15 21.19
C ASP A 355 -28.06 15.25 20.16
N SER A 356 -26.96 15.14 19.42
CA SER A 356 -26.59 16.05 18.35
C SER A 356 -25.84 15.34 17.22
N ILE A 357 -25.71 16.01 16.05
CA ILE A 357 -24.89 15.54 14.92
C ILE A 357 -23.43 15.38 15.36
N ALA A 358 -22.89 16.29 16.14
CA ALA A 358 -21.52 16.23 16.64
C ALA A 358 -21.28 14.97 17.48
N GLU A 359 -22.19 14.67 18.42
CA GLU A 359 -22.12 13.46 19.26
C GLU A 359 -22.33 12.17 18.44
N GLU A 360 -23.15 12.22 17.38
CA GLU A 360 -23.33 11.11 16.43
C GLU A 360 -22.04 10.82 15.68
N ILE A 361 -21.36 11.87 15.17
CA ILE A 361 -20.04 11.74 14.50
C ILE A 361 -19.00 11.16 15.46
N ILE A 362 -18.91 11.67 16.68
CA ILE A 362 -17.97 11.16 17.72
C ILE A 362 -18.19 9.67 17.97
N SER A 363 -19.44 9.26 18.13
CA SER A 363 -19.78 7.86 18.38
C SER A 363 -19.43 6.96 17.22
N ASN A 364 -19.74 7.39 16.00
CA ASN A 364 -19.49 6.62 14.79
C ASN A 364 -18.01 6.61 14.39
N ALA A 365 -17.27 7.69 14.62
CA ALA A 365 -15.83 7.76 14.43
C ALA A 365 -15.08 6.71 15.29
N ILE A 366 -15.42 6.63 16.57
CA ILE A 366 -14.87 5.60 17.47
C ILE A 366 -15.22 4.19 16.96
N SER A 367 -16.48 4.00 16.56
CA SER A 367 -16.95 2.69 16.10
C SER A 367 -16.30 2.27 14.79
N ALA A 368 -16.09 3.19 13.86
CA ALA A 368 -15.42 2.93 12.58
C ALA A 368 -13.98 2.41 12.76
N VAL A 369 -13.23 2.93 13.74
CA VAL A 369 -11.83 2.53 13.97
C VAL A 369 -11.65 1.39 14.95
N SER A 370 -12.72 0.94 15.63
CA SER A 370 -12.56 -0.05 16.70
C SER A 370 -13.59 -1.19 16.73
N ARG A 371 -14.69 -1.07 15.98
CA ARG A 371 -15.82 -2.00 16.04
C ARG A 371 -16.33 -2.45 14.68
N ASP A 372 -15.72 -2.03 13.59
CA ASP A 372 -16.06 -2.55 12.27
C ASP A 372 -15.57 -4.00 12.17
N PRO A 373 -16.48 -5.00 12.02
CA PRO A 373 -16.08 -6.40 12.06
C PRO A 373 -15.29 -6.86 10.82
N ARG A 374 -15.18 -6.02 9.81
CA ARG A 374 -14.43 -6.31 8.58
C ARG A 374 -12.94 -6.05 8.72
N PHE A 375 -12.53 -5.28 9.73
CA PHE A 375 -11.17 -4.77 9.89
C PHE A 375 -10.69 -4.91 11.33
N ASP A 376 -9.39 -5.08 11.51
CA ASP A 376 -8.74 -4.91 12.80
C ASP A 376 -8.84 -3.46 13.26
N LYS A 377 -8.68 -3.27 14.58
CA LYS A 377 -8.67 -1.91 15.15
C LYS A 377 -7.57 -1.07 14.52
N VAL A 378 -7.88 0.19 14.26
CA VAL A 378 -6.88 1.15 13.77
C VAL A 378 -5.82 1.36 14.85
N ARG A 379 -4.56 1.40 14.43
CA ARG A 379 -3.37 1.53 15.29
C ARG A 379 -2.83 2.96 15.25
N GLU A 380 -2.06 3.34 16.27
CA GLU A 380 -1.53 4.71 16.38
C GLU A 380 -0.63 5.09 15.19
N ASN A 381 0.15 4.14 14.68
CA ASN A 381 1.05 4.34 13.55
C ASN A 381 0.35 4.52 12.19
N GLU A 382 -0.98 4.35 12.13
CA GLU A 382 -1.78 4.57 10.93
C GLU A 382 -2.40 5.99 10.88
N LEU A 383 -2.51 6.67 12.04
CA LEU A 383 -3.29 7.90 12.20
C LEU A 383 -2.97 8.99 11.18
N ASP A 384 -1.69 9.17 10.90
CA ASP A 384 -1.21 10.24 10.02
C ASP A 384 -1.58 10.04 8.53
N LEU A 385 -1.92 8.82 8.14
CA LEU A 385 -2.26 8.43 6.77
C LEU A 385 -3.75 8.14 6.57
N LEU A 386 -4.58 8.41 7.58
CA LEU A 386 -6.02 8.18 7.48
C LEU A 386 -6.72 9.31 6.75
N GLU A 387 -7.43 8.98 5.69
CA GLU A 387 -8.38 9.84 4.99
C GLU A 387 -9.77 9.62 5.61
N ILE A 388 -10.45 10.69 5.98
CA ILE A 388 -11.72 10.60 6.71
C ILE A 388 -12.81 11.31 5.92
N ASN A 389 -13.94 10.63 5.78
CA ASN A 389 -15.16 11.21 5.21
C ASN A 389 -16.28 11.13 6.25
N VAL A 390 -17.12 12.17 6.27
CA VAL A 390 -18.31 12.23 7.12
C VAL A 390 -19.52 12.45 6.23
N ASP A 391 -20.45 11.50 6.25
CA ASP A 391 -21.72 11.60 5.54
C ASP A 391 -22.84 11.90 6.54
N ILE A 392 -23.51 13.05 6.40
CA ILE A 392 -24.68 13.43 7.22
C ILE A 392 -25.93 13.12 6.42
N LEU A 393 -26.86 12.38 7.01
CA LEU A 393 -28.07 11.92 6.36
C LEU A 393 -29.19 12.94 6.53
N GLY A 394 -29.79 13.33 5.42
CA GLY A 394 -31.04 14.08 5.39
C GLY A 394 -32.22 13.27 5.94
N LYS A 395 -33.33 13.94 6.20
CA LYS A 395 -34.54 13.27 6.71
C LYS A 395 -35.11 12.33 5.63
N PRO A 396 -35.32 11.05 5.95
CA PRO A 396 -35.90 10.10 5.01
C PRO A 396 -37.37 10.47 4.68
N GLU A 397 -37.69 10.40 3.40
CA GLU A 397 -39.06 10.60 2.91
C GLU A 397 -39.59 9.36 2.19
N TYR A 398 -40.85 8.99 2.42
CA TYR A 398 -41.50 7.88 1.71
C TYR A 398 -41.71 8.23 0.24
N ILE A 399 -41.51 7.24 -0.62
CA ILE A 399 -41.74 7.31 -2.05
C ILE A 399 -42.62 6.15 -2.52
N ASP A 400 -43.47 6.42 -3.52
CA ASP A 400 -44.44 5.45 -4.02
C ASP A 400 -43.82 4.43 -4.99
N GLY A 401 -42.57 4.64 -5.45
CA GLY A 401 -41.91 3.72 -6.34
C GLY A 401 -40.47 4.10 -6.74
N PRO A 402 -39.78 3.20 -7.43
CA PRO A 402 -38.38 3.38 -7.83
C PRO A 402 -38.10 4.58 -8.72
N GLN A 403 -39.12 5.04 -9.47
CA GLN A 403 -39.01 6.19 -10.39
C GLN A 403 -38.65 7.52 -9.68
N TYR A 404 -38.77 7.57 -8.36
CA TYR A 404 -38.40 8.72 -7.55
C TYR A 404 -36.98 8.65 -6.96
N LEU A 405 -36.20 7.60 -7.33
CA LEU A 405 -34.83 7.43 -6.96
C LEU A 405 -33.89 7.93 -8.06
N ASP A 406 -32.72 8.35 -7.64
CA ASP A 406 -31.55 8.64 -8.46
C ASP A 406 -30.33 8.15 -7.68
N VAL A 407 -29.62 7.17 -8.23
CA VAL A 407 -28.52 6.48 -7.53
C VAL A 407 -27.38 7.41 -7.15
N LYS A 408 -27.21 8.53 -7.84
CA LYS A 408 -26.17 9.51 -7.53
C LYS A 408 -26.60 10.54 -6.50
N ARG A 409 -27.90 10.81 -6.41
CA ARG A 409 -28.44 11.84 -5.52
C ARG A 409 -29.04 11.28 -4.24
N TYR A 410 -29.78 10.18 -4.34
CA TYR A 410 -30.53 9.64 -3.22
C TYR A 410 -30.03 8.30 -2.74
N GLY A 411 -29.81 8.20 -1.42
CA GLY A 411 -29.78 6.91 -0.76
C GLY A 411 -31.18 6.30 -0.67
N VAL A 412 -31.24 4.97 -0.58
CA VAL A 412 -32.50 4.23 -0.43
C VAL A 412 -32.56 3.52 0.92
N ILE A 413 -33.71 3.60 1.58
CA ILE A 413 -34.06 2.74 2.71
C ILE A 413 -35.19 1.84 2.28
N ILE A 414 -35.02 0.53 2.50
CA ILE A 414 -36.00 -0.49 2.17
C ILE A 414 -36.47 -1.17 3.45
N SER A 415 -37.80 -1.31 3.60
CA SER A 415 -38.37 -1.93 4.77
C SER A 415 -39.40 -3.00 4.40
N CYS A 416 -39.33 -4.16 5.07
CA CYS A 416 -40.31 -5.23 4.98
C CYS A 416 -40.55 -5.81 6.39
N GLY A 417 -41.68 -5.47 7.01
CA GLY A 417 -41.93 -5.79 8.42
C GLY A 417 -40.91 -5.13 9.33
N SER A 418 -40.18 -5.92 10.13
CA SER A 418 -39.10 -5.43 10.99
C SER A 418 -37.73 -5.37 10.32
N ARG A 419 -37.59 -5.94 9.11
CA ARG A 419 -36.33 -5.94 8.37
C ARG A 419 -36.15 -4.61 7.64
N ARG A 420 -34.97 -4.03 7.76
CA ARG A 420 -34.63 -2.74 7.18
C ARG A 420 -33.22 -2.76 6.61
N GLY A 421 -33.05 -2.33 5.37
CA GLY A 421 -31.77 -2.17 4.70
C GLY A 421 -31.60 -0.77 4.15
N LEU A 422 -30.35 -0.33 4.06
CA LEU A 422 -30.00 0.98 3.53
C LEU A 422 -28.83 0.84 2.57
N LEU A 423 -28.87 1.66 1.50
CA LEU A 423 -27.72 1.93 0.66
C LEU A 423 -27.57 3.44 0.46
N LEU A 424 -26.34 3.94 0.62
CA LEU A 424 -25.99 5.34 0.37
C LEU A 424 -26.04 5.65 -1.13
N PRO A 425 -26.15 6.93 -1.53
CA PRO A 425 -26.03 7.33 -2.93
C PRO A 425 -24.57 7.32 -3.39
N ASP A 426 -24.37 7.40 -4.71
CA ASP A 426 -23.08 7.60 -5.38
C ASP A 426 -22.00 6.62 -4.93
N LEU A 427 -22.34 5.34 -4.93
CA LEU A 427 -21.40 4.26 -4.64
C LEU A 427 -20.84 3.67 -5.92
N GLU A 428 -19.53 3.42 -5.94
CA GLU A 428 -18.84 2.78 -7.05
C GLU A 428 -19.42 1.38 -7.33
N GLY A 429 -19.66 1.06 -8.61
CA GLY A 429 -20.27 -0.19 -9.03
C GLY A 429 -21.79 -0.27 -8.81
N VAL A 430 -22.47 0.83 -8.46
CA VAL A 430 -23.93 0.93 -8.33
C VAL A 430 -24.44 1.99 -9.30
N ASP A 431 -24.73 1.58 -10.52
CA ASP A 431 -25.06 2.48 -11.62
C ASP A 431 -26.56 2.59 -11.90
N THR A 432 -27.39 1.68 -11.37
CA THR A 432 -28.82 1.68 -11.59
C THR A 432 -29.64 1.59 -10.31
N VAL A 433 -30.86 2.10 -10.36
CA VAL A 433 -31.80 2.06 -9.23
C VAL A 433 -32.13 0.60 -8.83
N GLU A 434 -32.25 -0.29 -9.81
CA GLU A 434 -32.50 -1.72 -9.57
C GLU A 434 -31.36 -2.36 -8.78
N GLN A 435 -30.12 -2.06 -9.15
CA GLN A 435 -28.93 -2.54 -8.41
C GLN A 435 -28.94 -1.99 -6.97
N GLN A 436 -29.21 -0.68 -6.80
CA GLN A 436 -29.30 -0.05 -5.49
C GLN A 436 -30.33 -0.73 -4.60
N ILE A 437 -31.53 -0.98 -5.12
CA ILE A 437 -32.63 -1.67 -4.42
C ILE A 437 -32.24 -3.12 -4.07
N SER A 438 -31.71 -3.88 -5.03
CA SER A 438 -31.32 -5.27 -4.82
C SER A 438 -30.24 -5.41 -3.73
N ILE A 439 -29.22 -4.54 -3.74
CA ILE A 439 -28.18 -4.53 -2.71
C ILE A 439 -28.78 -4.20 -1.33
N ALA A 440 -29.67 -3.20 -1.25
CA ALA A 440 -30.29 -2.84 0.01
C ALA A 440 -31.23 -3.97 0.54
N LYS A 441 -31.94 -4.68 -0.34
CA LYS A 441 -32.71 -5.90 0.01
C LYS A 441 -31.80 -6.98 0.60
N ARG A 442 -30.71 -7.31 -0.06
CA ARG A 442 -29.75 -8.32 0.42
C ARG A 442 -29.18 -7.99 1.79
N LYS A 443 -28.81 -6.72 2.03
CA LYS A 443 -28.34 -6.25 3.34
C LYS A 443 -29.36 -6.44 4.46
N ALA A 444 -30.66 -6.38 4.13
CA ALA A 444 -31.76 -6.57 5.06
C ALA A 444 -32.23 -8.02 5.18
N GLY A 445 -31.72 -8.94 4.39
CA GLY A 445 -32.24 -10.31 4.30
C GLY A 445 -33.66 -10.36 3.74
N ILE A 446 -34.01 -9.43 2.82
CA ILE A 446 -35.31 -9.35 2.14
C ILE A 446 -35.17 -10.01 0.77
N GLY A 447 -36.08 -10.93 0.43
CA GLY A 447 -36.13 -11.59 -0.86
C GLY A 447 -36.44 -10.63 -2.00
N GLU A 448 -35.96 -10.94 -3.21
CA GLU A 448 -36.11 -10.06 -4.38
C GLU A 448 -37.60 -9.78 -4.71
N ASP A 449 -38.49 -10.79 -4.56
CA ASP A 449 -39.91 -10.68 -4.87
C ASP A 449 -40.76 -10.18 -3.69
N GLU A 450 -40.16 -9.94 -2.52
CA GLU A 450 -40.92 -9.47 -1.37
C GLU A 450 -41.33 -8.00 -1.52
N PRO A 451 -42.60 -7.66 -1.20
CA PRO A 451 -43.08 -6.27 -1.25
C PRO A 451 -42.36 -5.44 -0.18
N VAL A 452 -41.91 -4.26 -0.56
CA VAL A 452 -41.14 -3.36 0.29
C VAL A 452 -41.75 -1.95 0.32
N LYS A 453 -41.52 -1.26 1.42
CA LYS A 453 -41.72 0.20 1.48
C LYS A 453 -40.38 0.86 1.18
N LEU A 454 -40.41 1.88 0.35
CA LEU A 454 -39.24 2.65 -0.07
C LEU A 454 -39.24 4.03 0.62
N GLN A 455 -38.08 4.43 1.08
CA GLN A 455 -37.79 5.80 1.47
C GLN A 455 -36.50 6.21 0.75
N ARG A 456 -36.43 7.49 0.38
CA ARG A 456 -35.18 8.10 -0.11
C ARG A 456 -34.69 9.15 0.88
N PHE A 457 -33.42 9.45 0.83
CA PHE A 457 -32.78 10.51 1.63
C PHE A 457 -31.59 11.08 0.86
N GLU A 458 -31.32 12.35 1.08
CA GLU A 458 -30.09 12.97 0.59
C GLU A 458 -28.95 12.75 1.58
N VAL A 459 -27.72 12.83 1.10
CA VAL A 459 -26.51 12.75 1.92
C VAL A 459 -25.65 13.96 1.62
N ILE A 460 -25.24 14.64 2.68
CA ILE A 460 -24.23 15.71 2.59
C ILE A 460 -22.90 15.07 2.95
N ARG A 461 -22.04 14.92 1.94
CA ARG A 461 -20.71 14.33 2.09
C ARG A 461 -19.67 15.40 2.36
N HIS A 462 -18.97 15.25 3.45
CA HIS A 462 -17.84 16.08 3.87
C HIS A 462 -16.55 15.28 3.71
N ARG A 463 -15.58 15.91 3.06
CA ARG A 463 -14.25 15.38 2.78
C ARG A 463 -13.19 16.33 3.30
#